data_e06b926b8784fb87cb4b76c774334b7b
#
_entry.id   e06b926b8784fb87cb4b76c774334b7b
#
_cell.length_a   1.000
_cell.length_b   1.000
_cell.length_c   1.000
_cell.angle_alpha   90.00
_cell.angle_beta   90.00
_cell.angle_gamma   90.00
#
_symmetry.space_group_name_H-M   'P 1'
#
loop_
_entity.id
_entity.type
_entity.pdbx_description
1 polymer ?
#
loop_
_entity_poly.entity_id
_entity_poly.type
_entity_poly.pdbx_seq_one_letter_code
_entity_poly.pdbx_strand_id
1 'polypeptide(L)'
;PSAAITKIRKYSLELYKKLEKEIDFSSGLKLNGALSIASTKGRWQELKRQATTAQLFDVSVEVLNVNQIKKIYPIINDENVLGGIFMPGDGQADPIGVTNLLAKAAKKEGVKIFEKSPVKKILKKNGKIQGIVVNNQTIECEYVVLATGMWSRQIGEDMGFSIPLYPAEHFYVITESINDLPKNIPVLRDFDDSLYLKEDAGKMLIGIFEGKSIPAFNKTNRVPEDFSFGEFPENFDHFEPFLTAAIKRAPILEQVGIRKFF
;
A
#
# COMPACT_ATOMS: atom_id res chain seq x y z
N PRO A 1 -3.57 -3.17 -14.89
CA PRO A 1 -4.23 -2.02 -14.22
C PRO A 1 -5.12 -1.29 -15.23
N SER A 2 -6.22 -0.66 -14.77
CA SER A 2 -7.05 0.16 -15.63
C SER A 2 -6.38 1.51 -15.94
N ALA A 3 -6.74 2.13 -17.05
CA ALA A 3 -6.26 3.47 -17.43
C ALA A 3 -6.47 4.51 -16.31
N ALA A 4 -7.63 4.46 -15.64
CA ALA A 4 -7.95 5.36 -14.54
C ALA A 4 -6.98 5.22 -13.38
N ILE A 5 -6.72 3.98 -12.92
CA ILE A 5 -5.78 3.71 -11.83
C ILE A 5 -4.35 4.13 -12.20
N THR A 6 -3.92 3.89 -13.44
CA THR A 6 -2.59 4.32 -13.89
C THR A 6 -2.45 5.84 -13.86
N LYS A 7 -3.45 6.57 -14.35
CA LYS A 7 -3.46 8.04 -14.30
C LYS A 7 -3.43 8.59 -12.86
N ILE A 8 -4.23 8.00 -11.95
CA ILE A 8 -4.24 8.40 -10.53
C ILE A 8 -2.88 8.17 -9.90
N ARG A 9 -2.23 7.02 -10.14
CA ARG A 9 -0.91 6.71 -9.58
C ARG A 9 0.18 7.66 -10.11
N LYS A 10 0.21 7.95 -11.41
CA LYS A 10 1.11 8.95 -11.98
C LYS A 10 0.91 10.32 -11.34
N TYR A 11 -0.34 10.78 -11.27
CA TYR A 11 -0.69 12.04 -10.63
C TYR A 11 -0.23 12.09 -9.17
N SER A 12 -0.49 11.03 -8.38
CA SER A 12 -0.10 10.98 -6.98
C SER A 12 1.41 11.08 -6.80
N LEU A 13 2.18 10.37 -7.62
CA LEU A 13 3.64 10.42 -7.57
C LEU A 13 4.18 11.83 -7.86
N GLU A 14 3.68 12.47 -8.93
CA GLU A 14 4.10 13.83 -9.28
C GLU A 14 3.64 14.85 -8.23
N LEU A 15 2.45 14.65 -7.66
CA LEU A 15 1.96 15.48 -6.56
C LEU A 15 2.89 15.40 -5.33
N TYR A 16 3.31 14.21 -4.91
CA TYR A 16 4.23 14.07 -3.78
C TYR A 16 5.57 14.76 -4.03
N LYS A 17 6.17 14.55 -5.20
CA LYS A 17 7.41 15.23 -5.60
C LYS A 17 7.29 16.77 -5.60
N LYS A 18 6.16 17.26 -6.09
CA LYS A 18 5.87 18.70 -6.12
C LYS A 18 5.72 19.25 -4.69
N LEU A 19 4.89 18.60 -3.87
CA LEU A 19 4.60 19.06 -2.53
C LEU A 19 5.80 18.98 -1.60
N GLU A 20 6.70 18.00 -1.73
CA GLU A 20 7.96 17.95 -0.97
C GLU A 20 8.77 19.24 -1.15
N LYS A 21 8.85 19.75 -2.39
CA LYS A 21 9.56 20.99 -2.70
C LYS A 21 8.83 22.24 -2.20
N GLU A 22 7.49 22.29 -2.37
CA GLU A 22 6.66 23.46 -2.03
C GLU A 22 6.46 23.64 -0.52
N ILE A 23 6.46 22.54 0.22
CA ILE A 23 6.23 22.51 1.67
C ILE A 23 7.54 22.42 2.45
N ASP A 24 8.65 22.11 1.79
CA ASP A 24 9.95 21.81 2.41
C ASP A 24 9.80 20.71 3.51
N PHE A 25 9.20 19.60 3.13
CA PHE A 25 8.90 18.48 4.02
C PHE A 25 9.03 17.15 3.28
N SER A 26 9.82 16.22 3.81
CA SER A 26 10.00 14.90 3.21
C SER A 26 8.82 13.97 3.50
N SER A 27 8.32 13.32 2.46
CA SER A 27 7.38 12.19 2.56
C SER A 27 8.09 10.85 2.71
N GLY A 28 9.41 10.83 2.79
CA GLY A 28 10.20 9.61 2.74
C GLY A 28 10.14 8.91 1.37
N LEU A 29 9.80 9.63 0.31
CA LEU A 29 9.75 9.09 -1.05
C LEU A 29 11.15 8.70 -1.53
N LYS A 30 11.32 7.42 -1.84
CA LYS A 30 12.54 6.86 -2.43
C LYS A 30 12.18 6.23 -3.77
N LEU A 31 12.75 6.74 -4.86
CA LEU A 31 12.54 6.23 -6.21
C LEU A 31 13.61 5.16 -6.53
N ASN A 32 13.59 4.08 -5.77
CA ASN A 32 14.49 2.95 -5.93
C ASN A 32 13.96 1.87 -6.88
N GLY A 33 12.82 2.12 -7.52
CA GLY A 33 12.20 1.23 -8.48
C GLY A 33 11.35 0.13 -7.85
N ALA A 34 10.62 -0.58 -8.71
CA ALA A 34 9.90 -1.79 -8.37
C ALA A 34 10.21 -2.88 -9.39
N LEU A 35 10.56 -4.05 -8.91
CA LEU A 35 10.86 -5.25 -9.68
C LEU A 35 9.75 -6.27 -9.48
N SER A 36 9.08 -6.67 -10.56
CA SER A 36 8.16 -7.81 -10.53
C SER A 36 8.77 -8.98 -11.29
N ILE A 37 8.80 -10.15 -10.68
CA ILE A 37 9.38 -11.37 -11.26
C ILE A 37 8.30 -12.37 -11.64
N ALA A 38 8.65 -13.30 -12.51
CA ALA A 38 7.80 -14.40 -12.95
C ALA A 38 8.53 -15.73 -12.83
N SER A 39 7.91 -16.70 -12.16
CA SER A 39 8.37 -18.09 -12.03
C SER A 39 7.54 -19.05 -12.87
N THR A 40 6.38 -18.61 -13.39
CA THR A 40 5.52 -19.38 -14.29
C THR A 40 5.45 -18.77 -15.68
N LYS A 41 5.22 -19.60 -16.70
CA LYS A 41 5.05 -19.13 -18.10
C LYS A 41 3.87 -18.15 -18.22
N GLY A 42 2.77 -18.40 -17.51
CA GLY A 42 1.60 -17.52 -17.51
C GLY A 42 1.91 -16.14 -16.95
N ARG A 43 2.57 -16.08 -15.79
CA ARG A 43 3.02 -14.82 -15.18
C ARG A 43 4.01 -14.09 -16.09
N TRP A 44 4.94 -14.80 -16.69
CA TRP A 44 5.90 -14.19 -17.61
C TRP A 44 5.24 -13.53 -18.82
N GLN A 45 4.23 -14.17 -19.40
CA GLN A 45 3.44 -13.55 -20.48
C GLN A 45 2.65 -12.33 -19.99
N GLU A 46 2.08 -12.43 -18.80
CA GLU A 46 1.36 -11.31 -18.18
C GLU A 46 2.27 -10.11 -17.95
N LEU A 47 3.45 -10.29 -17.37
CA LEU A 47 4.40 -9.20 -17.13
C LEU A 47 4.86 -8.54 -18.44
N LYS A 48 5.14 -9.31 -19.47
CA LYS A 48 5.47 -8.75 -20.80
C LYS A 48 4.32 -7.91 -21.36
N ARG A 49 3.09 -8.38 -21.24
CA ARG A 49 1.90 -7.61 -21.64
C ARG A 49 1.73 -6.34 -20.82
N GLN A 50 1.99 -6.41 -19.51
CA GLN A 50 1.97 -5.23 -18.65
C GLN A 50 3.02 -4.20 -19.10
N ALA A 51 4.23 -4.62 -19.43
CA ALA A 51 5.29 -3.73 -19.92
C ALA A 51 4.87 -3.05 -21.24
N THR A 52 4.28 -3.80 -22.18
CA THR A 52 3.76 -3.20 -23.42
C THR A 52 2.61 -2.22 -23.15
N THR A 53 1.70 -2.57 -22.25
CA THR A 53 0.56 -1.70 -21.90
C THR A 53 1.02 -0.42 -21.21
N ALA A 54 2.08 -0.48 -20.40
CA ALA A 54 2.62 0.68 -19.69
C ALA A 54 3.08 1.79 -20.64
N GLN A 55 3.57 1.44 -21.84
CA GLN A 55 3.98 2.40 -22.87
C GLN A 55 2.80 3.30 -23.33
N LEU A 56 1.58 2.78 -23.33
CA LEU A 56 0.38 3.57 -23.68
C LEU A 56 0.09 4.71 -22.67
N PHE A 57 0.76 4.70 -21.54
CA PHE A 57 0.60 5.67 -20.46
C PHE A 57 1.91 6.41 -20.15
N ASP A 58 2.90 6.33 -21.02
CA ASP A 58 4.25 6.89 -20.82
C ASP A 58 4.86 6.46 -19.46
N VAL A 59 4.67 5.21 -19.08
CA VAL A 59 5.31 4.60 -17.91
C VAL A 59 6.50 3.81 -18.40
N SER A 60 7.70 4.18 -17.93
CA SER A 60 8.93 3.46 -18.24
C SER A 60 8.93 2.09 -17.56
N VAL A 61 9.06 1.05 -18.35
CA VAL A 61 9.18 -0.35 -17.88
C VAL A 61 10.22 -1.07 -18.71
N GLU A 62 11.16 -1.71 -18.04
CA GLU A 62 12.19 -2.53 -18.63
C GLU A 62 11.85 -4.02 -18.46
N VAL A 63 11.96 -4.79 -19.55
CA VAL A 63 11.83 -6.25 -19.50
C VAL A 63 13.22 -6.84 -19.27
N LEU A 64 13.38 -7.59 -18.18
CA LEU A 64 14.66 -8.07 -17.71
C LEU A 64 14.77 -9.60 -17.81
N ASN A 65 15.94 -10.08 -18.22
CA ASN A 65 16.32 -11.47 -18.04
C ASN A 65 16.89 -11.71 -16.63
N VAL A 66 17.11 -12.97 -16.28
CA VAL A 66 17.56 -13.38 -14.95
C VAL A 66 18.89 -12.72 -14.53
N ASN A 67 19.86 -12.65 -15.46
CA ASN A 67 21.16 -12.03 -15.18
C ASN A 67 21.04 -10.53 -14.89
N GLN A 68 20.11 -9.84 -15.55
CA GLN A 68 19.83 -8.44 -15.28
C GLN A 68 19.13 -8.25 -13.93
N ILE A 69 18.20 -9.15 -13.58
CA ILE A 69 17.54 -9.15 -12.27
C ILE A 69 18.57 -9.29 -11.15
N LYS A 70 19.49 -10.24 -11.24
CA LYS A 70 20.57 -10.44 -10.24
C LYS A 70 21.44 -9.22 -10.03
N LYS A 71 21.67 -8.42 -11.08
CA LYS A 71 22.45 -7.19 -10.96
C LYS A 71 21.75 -6.13 -10.11
N ILE A 72 20.42 -5.99 -10.23
CA ILE A 72 19.65 -4.97 -9.49
C ILE A 72 19.09 -5.47 -8.17
N TYR A 73 18.98 -6.80 -8.01
CA TYR A 73 18.50 -7.44 -6.78
C TYR A 73 19.43 -8.61 -6.38
N PRO A 74 20.64 -8.33 -5.89
CA PRO A 74 21.72 -9.33 -5.74
C PRO A 74 21.44 -10.44 -4.71
N ILE A 75 20.50 -10.23 -3.79
CA ILE A 75 20.12 -11.19 -2.75
C ILE A 75 19.06 -12.21 -3.21
N ILE A 76 18.64 -12.14 -4.50
CA ILE A 76 17.60 -13.02 -5.01
C ILE A 76 18.13 -14.44 -5.23
N ASN A 77 17.36 -15.43 -4.81
CA ASN A 77 17.46 -16.77 -5.36
C ASN A 77 16.67 -16.78 -6.68
N ASP A 78 17.39 -17.00 -7.77
CA ASP A 78 16.84 -16.98 -9.13
C ASP A 78 16.34 -18.34 -9.62
N GLU A 79 16.32 -19.36 -8.75
CA GLU A 79 15.75 -20.66 -9.08
C GLU A 79 14.32 -20.52 -9.59
N ASN A 80 14.06 -21.09 -10.76
CA ASN A 80 12.78 -21.03 -11.47
C ASN A 80 12.33 -19.63 -11.95
N VAL A 81 13.13 -18.59 -11.81
CA VAL A 81 12.80 -17.26 -12.36
C VAL A 81 12.98 -17.27 -13.88
N LEU A 82 11.92 -16.96 -14.60
CA LEU A 82 11.91 -16.87 -16.07
C LEU A 82 12.31 -15.49 -16.59
N GLY A 83 12.12 -14.46 -15.78
CA GLY A 83 12.38 -13.07 -16.09
C GLY A 83 11.55 -12.14 -15.21
N GLY A 84 11.60 -10.85 -15.48
CA GLY A 84 10.86 -9.85 -14.73
C GLY A 84 10.67 -8.55 -15.49
N ILE A 85 9.95 -7.64 -14.88
CA ILE A 85 9.85 -6.25 -15.32
C ILE A 85 10.31 -5.31 -14.21
N PHE A 86 11.04 -4.29 -14.59
CA PHE A 86 11.52 -3.25 -13.69
C PHE A 86 10.90 -1.90 -14.05
N MET A 87 10.37 -1.20 -13.07
CA MET A 87 9.81 0.14 -13.19
C MET A 87 10.72 1.13 -12.44
N PRO A 88 11.65 1.80 -13.13
CA PRO A 88 12.64 2.68 -12.46
C PRO A 88 12.01 3.91 -11.80
N GLY A 89 10.87 4.36 -12.31
CA GLY A 89 10.13 5.50 -11.75
C GLY A 89 9.21 5.16 -10.57
N ASP A 90 9.12 3.91 -10.17
CA ASP A 90 8.38 3.47 -8.97
C ASP A 90 9.30 3.50 -7.74
N GLY A 91 8.77 3.15 -6.57
CA GLY A 91 9.57 3.15 -5.34
C GLY A 91 8.71 2.94 -4.10
N GLN A 92 9.15 3.55 -3.03
CA GLN A 92 8.50 3.48 -1.72
C GLN A 92 8.42 4.85 -1.05
N ALA A 93 7.47 5.02 -0.15
CA ALA A 93 7.33 6.21 0.67
C ALA A 93 7.00 5.82 2.12
N ASP A 94 7.21 6.74 3.04
CA ASP A 94 6.75 6.59 4.41
C ASP A 94 5.26 6.99 4.49
N PRO A 95 4.33 6.11 4.88
CA PRO A 95 2.91 6.43 4.96
C PRO A 95 2.61 7.61 5.90
N ILE A 96 3.34 7.72 7.01
CA ILE A 96 3.20 8.83 7.97
C ILE A 96 3.71 10.12 7.34
N GLY A 97 4.87 10.07 6.69
CA GLY A 97 5.46 11.19 5.97
C GLY A 97 4.54 11.73 4.88
N VAL A 98 3.98 10.86 4.03
CA VAL A 98 3.01 11.24 2.99
C VAL A 98 1.77 11.89 3.59
N THR A 99 1.19 11.31 4.63
CA THR A 99 0.00 11.85 5.29
C THR A 99 0.26 13.24 5.86
N ASN A 100 1.40 13.42 6.54
CA ASN A 100 1.79 14.71 7.09
C ASN A 100 2.08 15.75 6.01
N LEU A 101 2.73 15.36 4.91
CA LEU A 101 2.97 16.23 3.76
C LEU A 101 1.66 16.76 3.19
N LEU A 102 0.70 15.87 2.92
CA LEU A 102 -0.62 16.23 2.40
C LEU A 102 -1.39 17.14 3.39
N ALA A 103 -1.35 16.83 4.67
CA ALA A 103 -2.00 17.65 5.69
C ALA A 103 -1.40 19.06 5.79
N LYS A 104 -0.06 19.18 5.74
CA LYS A 104 0.63 20.48 5.72
C LYS A 104 0.27 21.28 4.46
N ALA A 105 0.30 20.62 3.30
CA ALA A 105 -0.08 21.27 2.05
C ALA A 105 -1.53 21.77 2.07
N ALA A 106 -2.47 20.94 2.54
CA ALA A 106 -3.86 21.35 2.68
C ALA A 106 -4.04 22.54 3.64
N LYS A 107 -3.37 22.53 4.78
CA LYS A 107 -3.41 23.66 5.73
C LYS A 107 -2.86 24.95 5.11
N LYS A 108 -1.80 24.87 4.30
CA LYS A 108 -1.24 26.02 3.58
C LYS A 108 -2.26 26.63 2.61
N GLU A 109 -3.11 25.82 2.01
CA GLU A 109 -4.22 26.26 1.14
C GLU A 109 -5.50 26.67 1.93
N GLY A 110 -5.41 26.80 3.24
CA GLY A 110 -6.53 27.27 4.09
C GLY A 110 -7.48 26.18 4.57
N VAL A 111 -7.21 24.92 4.32
CA VAL A 111 -8.05 23.80 4.81
C VAL A 111 -7.94 23.71 6.33
N LYS A 112 -9.09 23.63 7.00
CA LYS A 112 -9.17 23.39 8.44
C LYS A 112 -9.21 21.88 8.70
N ILE A 113 -8.26 21.37 9.47
CA ILE A 113 -8.19 19.96 9.88
C ILE A 113 -8.52 19.86 11.37
N PHE A 114 -9.55 19.10 11.69
CA PHE A 114 -9.99 18.85 13.05
C PHE A 114 -9.71 17.38 13.41
N GLU A 115 -8.67 17.16 14.19
CA GLU A 115 -8.32 15.84 14.72
C GLU A 115 -9.22 15.47 15.90
N LYS A 116 -9.34 14.17 16.20
CA LYS A 116 -10.18 13.65 17.30
C LYS A 116 -11.63 14.16 17.26
N SER A 117 -12.12 14.37 16.05
CA SER A 117 -13.43 14.95 15.77
C SER A 117 -14.27 14.02 14.92
N PRO A 118 -14.77 12.90 15.47
CA PRO A 118 -15.55 11.92 14.72
C PRO A 118 -16.87 12.53 14.24
N VAL A 119 -17.15 12.34 12.96
CA VAL A 119 -18.45 12.69 12.37
C VAL A 119 -19.48 11.66 12.82
N LYS A 120 -20.45 12.08 13.61
CA LYS A 120 -21.50 11.20 14.14
C LYS A 120 -22.69 11.04 13.21
N LYS A 121 -22.97 12.04 12.38
CA LYS A 121 -24.13 12.02 11.48
C LYS A 121 -23.90 12.95 10.30
N ILE A 122 -24.40 12.55 9.14
CA ILE A 122 -24.54 13.44 7.97
C ILE A 122 -26.02 13.86 7.88
N LEU A 123 -26.25 15.15 7.83
CA LEU A 123 -27.59 15.73 7.76
C LEU A 123 -28.06 15.86 6.34
N LYS A 124 -29.27 15.37 6.07
CA LYS A 124 -29.90 15.39 4.74
C LYS A 124 -31.34 15.87 4.85
N LYS A 125 -31.75 16.77 3.97
CA LYS A 125 -33.12 17.25 3.85
C LYS A 125 -33.50 17.35 2.36
N ASN A 126 -34.66 16.79 1.98
CA ASN A 126 -35.14 16.80 0.61
C ASN A 126 -34.10 16.27 -0.41
N GLY A 127 -33.37 15.23 -0.07
CA GLY A 127 -32.36 14.63 -0.96
C GLY A 127 -31.02 15.37 -1.02
N LYS A 128 -30.88 16.51 -0.35
CA LYS A 128 -29.66 17.33 -0.36
C LYS A 128 -28.93 17.28 0.98
N ILE A 129 -27.61 17.29 0.95
CA ILE A 129 -26.78 17.46 2.15
C ILE A 129 -27.03 18.83 2.76
N GLN A 130 -27.09 18.90 4.08
CA GLN A 130 -27.24 20.13 4.86
C GLN A 130 -26.04 20.37 5.76
N GLY A 131 -25.28 19.33 6.07
CA GLY A 131 -24.14 19.44 6.98
C GLY A 131 -23.79 18.12 7.63
N ILE A 132 -22.92 18.19 8.61
CA ILE A 132 -22.47 17.09 9.44
C ILE A 132 -22.60 17.43 10.92
N VAL A 133 -22.71 16.40 11.77
CA VAL A 133 -22.68 16.57 13.24
C VAL A 133 -21.35 16.05 13.77
N VAL A 134 -20.63 16.92 14.47
CA VAL A 134 -19.35 16.65 15.12
C VAL A 134 -19.40 17.20 16.53
N ASN A 135 -19.10 16.41 17.55
CA ASN A 135 -19.10 16.86 18.96
C ASN A 135 -20.40 17.59 19.36
N ASN A 136 -21.56 17.09 18.95
CA ASN A 136 -22.89 17.67 19.16
C ASN A 136 -23.10 19.07 18.51
N GLN A 137 -22.22 19.48 17.63
CA GLN A 137 -22.36 20.71 16.86
C GLN A 137 -22.61 20.39 15.39
N THR A 138 -23.41 21.22 14.72
CA THR A 138 -23.66 21.11 13.29
C THR A 138 -22.67 21.98 12.53
N ILE A 139 -22.02 21.40 11.54
CA ILE A 139 -21.23 22.11 10.55
C ILE A 139 -22.01 22.06 9.24
N GLU A 140 -22.48 23.18 8.77
CA GLU A 140 -23.22 23.29 7.51
C GLU A 140 -22.28 23.11 6.33
N CYS A 141 -22.69 22.32 5.33
CA CYS A 141 -21.98 22.13 4.09
C CYS A 141 -22.91 21.63 2.98
N GLU A 142 -22.55 21.87 1.75
CA GLU A 142 -23.30 21.42 0.56
C GLU A 142 -22.84 20.03 0.07
N TYR A 143 -21.59 19.69 0.35
CA TYR A 143 -20.96 18.44 -0.10
C TYR A 143 -20.23 17.75 1.04
N VAL A 144 -20.28 16.43 1.04
CA VAL A 144 -19.50 15.58 1.97
C VAL A 144 -18.73 14.56 1.14
N VAL A 145 -17.42 14.47 1.37
CA VAL A 145 -16.57 13.46 0.76
C VAL A 145 -16.26 12.39 1.81
N LEU A 146 -16.65 11.15 1.54
CA LEU A 146 -16.32 10.00 2.37
C LEU A 146 -14.95 9.46 1.97
N ALA A 147 -13.92 9.81 2.74
CA ALA A 147 -12.56 9.29 2.61
C ALA A 147 -12.18 8.51 3.89
N THR A 148 -13.13 7.73 4.41
CA THR A 148 -13.13 7.13 5.74
C THR A 148 -12.63 5.68 5.75
N GLY A 149 -11.97 5.22 4.67
CA GLY A 149 -11.33 3.91 4.61
C GLY A 149 -12.29 2.78 5.01
N MET A 150 -11.89 1.94 5.94
CA MET A 150 -12.66 0.78 6.38
C MET A 150 -14.00 1.12 7.08
N TRP A 151 -14.18 2.34 7.57
CA TRP A 151 -15.46 2.80 8.16
C TRP A 151 -16.48 3.26 7.11
N SER A 152 -16.09 3.41 5.84
CA SER A 152 -16.98 3.96 4.79
C SER A 152 -18.26 3.16 4.61
N ARG A 153 -18.18 1.82 4.69
CA ARG A 153 -19.35 0.96 4.52
C ARG A 153 -20.41 1.25 5.57
N GLN A 154 -20.05 1.26 6.85
CA GLN A 154 -21.01 1.47 7.95
C GLN A 154 -21.60 2.87 7.94
N ILE A 155 -20.83 3.89 7.54
CA ILE A 155 -21.35 5.26 7.34
C ILE A 155 -22.38 5.27 6.21
N GLY A 156 -22.13 4.57 5.12
CA GLY A 156 -23.10 4.44 4.03
C GLY A 156 -24.38 3.76 4.48
N GLU A 157 -24.28 2.64 5.23
CA GLU A 157 -25.43 1.92 5.81
C GLU A 157 -26.26 2.83 6.71
N ASP A 158 -25.62 3.61 7.58
CA ASP A 158 -26.27 4.56 8.49
C ASP A 158 -26.99 5.70 7.74
N MET A 159 -26.59 5.96 6.48
CA MET A 159 -27.20 6.93 5.59
C MET A 159 -28.23 6.35 4.59
N GLY A 160 -28.42 5.04 4.59
CA GLY A 160 -29.37 4.35 3.72
C GLY A 160 -28.86 4.06 2.31
N PHE A 161 -27.53 3.96 2.09
CA PHE A 161 -26.95 3.49 0.83
C PHE A 161 -25.81 2.50 1.06
N SER A 162 -25.56 1.65 0.06
CA SER A 162 -24.53 0.62 0.15
C SER A 162 -23.20 1.12 -0.46
N ILE A 163 -22.11 0.93 0.31
CA ILE A 163 -20.75 1.05 -0.20
C ILE A 163 -20.13 -0.35 -0.21
N PRO A 164 -19.76 -0.91 -1.37
CA PRO A 164 -19.30 -2.29 -1.48
C PRO A 164 -17.85 -2.46 -1.01
N LEU A 165 -17.58 -2.13 0.23
CA LEU A 165 -16.30 -2.30 0.91
C LEU A 165 -16.47 -3.24 2.09
N TYR A 166 -15.49 -4.11 2.31
CA TYR A 166 -15.39 -4.93 3.50
C TYR A 166 -13.95 -4.92 4.00
N PRO A 167 -13.70 -4.61 5.28
CA PRO A 167 -12.35 -4.67 5.83
C PRO A 167 -11.89 -6.13 5.92
N ALA A 168 -10.64 -6.37 5.57
CA ALA A 168 -9.98 -7.66 5.68
C ALA A 168 -8.68 -7.52 6.46
N GLU A 169 -8.31 -8.57 7.18
CA GLU A 169 -7.00 -8.66 7.80
C GLU A 169 -5.93 -8.78 6.72
N HIS A 170 -4.82 -8.11 6.92
CA HIS A 170 -3.67 -8.16 6.03
C HIS A 170 -2.39 -8.08 6.84
N PHE A 171 -1.49 -9.03 6.63
CA PHE A 171 -0.33 -9.21 7.47
C PHE A 171 0.96 -8.85 6.75
N TYR A 172 1.93 -8.34 7.52
CA TYR A 172 3.32 -8.24 7.11
C TYR A 172 4.23 -8.32 8.33
N VAL A 173 5.48 -8.67 8.12
CA VAL A 173 6.49 -8.70 9.18
C VAL A 173 7.64 -7.78 8.83
N ILE A 174 8.29 -7.25 9.87
CA ILE A 174 9.57 -6.56 9.77
C ILE A 174 10.62 -7.42 10.47
N THR A 175 11.74 -7.68 9.78
CA THR A 175 12.84 -8.44 10.33
C THR A 175 13.68 -7.62 11.33
N GLU A 176 14.53 -8.28 12.09
CA GLU A 176 15.68 -7.61 12.69
C GLU A 176 16.62 -7.08 11.63
N SER A 177 17.63 -6.30 12.05
CA SER A 177 18.61 -5.74 11.11
C SER A 177 19.41 -6.84 10.43
N ILE A 178 19.61 -6.73 9.14
CA ILE A 178 20.32 -7.70 8.30
C ILE A 178 21.67 -7.10 7.95
N ASN A 179 22.74 -7.79 8.38
CA ASN A 179 24.09 -7.42 7.98
C ASN A 179 24.24 -7.54 6.46
N ASP A 180 24.96 -6.59 5.87
CA ASP A 180 25.27 -6.56 4.44
C ASP A 180 24.04 -6.53 3.50
N LEU A 181 22.87 -6.17 4.02
CA LEU A 181 21.69 -5.95 3.17
C LEU A 181 21.98 -4.78 2.20
N PRO A 182 21.91 -5.02 0.87
CA PRO A 182 22.13 -3.93 -0.09
C PRO A 182 21.09 -2.83 0.09
N LYS A 183 21.57 -1.59 0.19
CA LYS A 183 20.73 -0.41 0.31
C LYS A 183 20.13 -0.03 -1.05
N ASN A 184 18.95 0.56 -1.02
CA ASN A 184 18.26 1.08 -2.22
C ASN A 184 17.93 0.03 -3.29
N ILE A 185 17.87 -1.24 -2.92
CA ILE A 185 17.31 -2.26 -3.83
C ILE A 185 15.83 -1.95 -4.11
N PRO A 186 15.33 -2.28 -5.32
CA PRO A 186 13.94 -2.05 -5.64
C PRO A 186 13.00 -2.86 -4.76
N VAL A 187 11.75 -2.44 -4.66
CA VAL A 187 10.71 -3.28 -4.06
C VAL A 187 10.50 -4.49 -4.95
N LEU A 188 10.78 -5.69 -4.43
CA LEU A 188 10.53 -6.95 -5.13
C LEU A 188 9.07 -7.36 -4.96
N ARG A 189 8.42 -7.76 -6.06
CA ARG A 189 7.08 -8.35 -6.06
C ARG A 189 7.13 -9.71 -6.75
N ASP A 190 6.76 -10.74 -6.02
CA ASP A 190 6.61 -12.11 -6.51
C ASP A 190 5.15 -12.53 -6.38
N PHE A 191 4.40 -12.36 -7.45
CA PHE A 191 2.97 -12.68 -7.45
C PHE A 191 2.70 -14.17 -7.62
N ASP A 192 3.68 -14.97 -8.06
CA ASP A 192 3.52 -16.43 -8.13
C ASP A 192 3.60 -17.04 -6.71
N ASP A 193 4.48 -16.51 -5.86
CA ASP A 193 4.61 -16.87 -4.44
C ASP A 193 3.81 -15.95 -3.51
N SER A 194 3.02 -15.01 -4.07
CA SER A 194 2.12 -14.11 -3.34
C SER A 194 2.81 -13.25 -2.26
N LEU A 195 4.00 -12.73 -2.53
CA LEU A 195 4.77 -11.93 -1.58
C LEU A 195 5.41 -10.68 -2.21
N TYR A 196 5.79 -9.75 -1.35
CA TYR A 196 6.68 -8.65 -1.70
C TYR A 196 7.73 -8.41 -0.62
N LEU A 197 8.91 -7.99 -1.05
CA LEU A 197 10.02 -7.66 -0.17
C LEU A 197 10.42 -6.19 -0.35
N LYS A 198 10.54 -5.48 0.75
CA LYS A 198 10.89 -4.06 0.77
C LYS A 198 12.02 -3.82 1.78
N GLU A 199 13.17 -3.34 1.30
CA GLU A 199 14.23 -2.86 2.20
C GLU A 199 13.80 -1.56 2.89
N ASP A 200 14.00 -1.48 4.19
CA ASP A 200 13.76 -0.28 4.98
C ASP A 200 14.72 -0.20 6.17
N ALA A 201 15.63 0.79 6.10
CA ALA A 201 16.61 1.06 7.15
C ALA A 201 17.42 -0.17 7.62
N GLY A 202 17.90 -0.98 6.67
CA GLY A 202 18.70 -2.17 6.94
C GLY A 202 17.91 -3.38 7.44
N LYS A 203 16.60 -3.35 7.32
CA LYS A 203 15.67 -4.44 7.62
C LYS A 203 14.89 -4.81 6.37
N MET A 204 14.26 -5.98 6.41
CA MET A 204 13.33 -6.39 5.35
C MET A 204 11.89 -6.37 5.87
N LEU A 205 11.03 -5.63 5.19
CA LEU A 205 9.59 -5.81 5.31
C LEU A 205 9.18 -6.93 4.35
N ILE A 206 8.56 -7.97 4.88
CA ILE A 206 7.99 -9.09 4.14
C ILE A 206 6.48 -8.95 4.20
N GLY A 207 5.86 -8.61 3.09
CA GLY A 207 4.41 -8.51 2.98
C GLY A 207 3.86 -9.56 2.02
N ILE A 208 2.56 -9.77 2.08
CA ILE A 208 1.91 -10.87 1.38
C ILE A 208 0.75 -10.38 0.52
N PHE A 209 0.38 -11.15 -0.50
CA PHE A 209 -0.78 -10.94 -1.35
C PHE A 209 -1.73 -12.14 -1.21
N GLU A 210 -2.48 -12.20 -0.13
CA GLU A 210 -3.34 -13.34 0.17
C GLU A 210 -4.39 -13.55 -0.94
N GLY A 211 -4.48 -14.78 -1.45
CA GLY A 211 -5.55 -15.19 -2.34
C GLY A 211 -6.90 -15.31 -1.65
N LYS A 212 -6.89 -15.50 -0.32
CA LYS A 212 -8.06 -15.54 0.55
C LYS A 212 -7.75 -14.73 1.81
N SER A 213 -8.20 -13.48 1.83
CA SER A 213 -8.09 -12.62 3.01
C SER A 213 -9.10 -13.02 4.07
N ILE A 214 -8.73 -12.88 5.33
CA ILE A 214 -9.60 -13.13 6.48
C ILE A 214 -10.50 -11.90 6.65
N PRO A 215 -11.85 -12.03 6.60
CA PRO A 215 -12.73 -10.91 6.85
C PRO A 215 -12.58 -10.40 8.29
N ALA A 216 -12.22 -9.12 8.43
CA ALA A 216 -12.09 -8.49 9.73
C ALA A 216 -13.48 -8.17 10.34
N PHE A 217 -13.56 -8.18 11.67
CA PHE A 217 -14.80 -7.83 12.41
C PHE A 217 -16.04 -8.64 12.03
N ASN A 218 -15.86 -9.90 11.61
CA ASN A 218 -16.95 -10.78 11.14
C ASN A 218 -18.05 -11.03 12.17
N LYS A 219 -17.76 -10.93 13.48
CA LYS A 219 -18.74 -11.13 14.55
C LYS A 219 -19.72 -9.95 14.71
N THR A 220 -19.22 -8.72 14.58
CA THR A 220 -20.00 -7.50 14.75
C THR A 220 -20.47 -6.92 13.43
N ASN A 221 -19.80 -7.30 12.34
CA ASN A 221 -20.00 -6.75 10.99
C ASN A 221 -19.77 -5.22 10.90
N ARG A 222 -19.17 -4.65 11.93
CA ARG A 222 -18.84 -3.20 12.03
C ARG A 222 -17.42 -3.04 12.60
N VAL A 223 -16.72 -2.06 12.09
CA VAL A 223 -15.42 -1.62 12.63
C VAL A 223 -15.69 -0.83 13.91
N PRO A 224 -15.04 -1.13 15.04
CA PRO A 224 -15.17 -0.34 16.26
C PRO A 224 -14.78 1.12 16.04
N GLU A 225 -15.46 2.05 16.73
CA GLU A 225 -15.16 3.49 16.61
C GLU A 225 -13.76 3.85 17.09
N ASP A 226 -13.25 3.09 18.05
CA ASP A 226 -11.95 3.28 18.71
C ASP A 226 -10.82 2.47 18.07
N PHE A 227 -11.08 1.69 17.01
CA PHE A 227 -10.08 0.93 16.29
C PHE A 227 -9.16 1.85 15.46
N SER A 228 -8.45 2.74 16.14
CA SER A 228 -7.47 3.63 15.54
C SER A 228 -6.07 3.11 15.82
N PHE A 229 -5.27 2.90 14.78
CA PHE A 229 -3.96 2.22 14.88
C PHE A 229 -4.02 0.83 15.54
N GLY A 230 -5.18 0.19 15.46
CA GLY A 230 -5.37 -1.15 15.99
C GLY A 230 -4.64 -2.19 15.17
N GLU A 231 -4.10 -3.19 15.85
CA GLU A 231 -3.44 -4.35 15.26
C GLU A 231 -4.27 -5.60 15.59
N PHE A 232 -4.27 -6.57 14.68
CA PHE A 232 -4.83 -7.90 14.96
C PHE A 232 -3.79 -8.75 15.69
N PRO A 233 -4.20 -9.79 16.43
CA PRO A 233 -3.27 -10.76 16.98
C PRO A 233 -2.41 -11.39 15.88
N GLU A 234 -1.17 -11.68 16.20
CA GLU A 234 -0.25 -12.38 15.31
C GLU A 234 -0.84 -13.70 14.85
N ASN A 235 -0.81 -13.96 13.54
CA ASN A 235 -1.31 -15.18 12.93
C ASN A 235 -0.19 -15.87 12.14
N PHE A 236 0.73 -16.49 12.88
CA PHE A 236 1.89 -17.17 12.29
C PHE A 236 1.47 -18.35 11.42
N ASP A 237 0.45 -19.11 11.80
CA ASP A 237 -0.04 -20.25 11.00
C ASP A 237 -0.50 -19.79 9.61
N HIS A 238 -1.15 -18.63 9.53
CA HIS A 238 -1.55 -18.04 8.26
C HIS A 238 -0.36 -17.49 7.47
N PHE A 239 0.63 -16.94 8.15
CA PHE A 239 1.78 -16.27 7.54
C PHE A 239 2.92 -17.22 7.14
N GLU A 240 3.07 -18.37 7.80
CA GLU A 240 4.19 -19.31 7.63
C GLU A 240 4.46 -19.72 6.17
N PRO A 241 3.46 -20.07 5.34
CA PRO A 241 3.72 -20.45 3.95
C PRO A 241 4.39 -19.33 3.14
N PHE A 242 4.01 -18.10 3.40
CA PHE A 242 4.58 -16.92 2.73
C PHE A 242 5.98 -16.58 3.25
N LEU A 243 6.21 -16.76 4.55
CA LEU A 243 7.55 -16.59 5.13
C LEU A 243 8.52 -17.62 4.55
N THR A 244 8.10 -18.87 4.43
CA THR A 244 8.88 -19.94 3.80
C THR A 244 9.21 -19.58 2.34
N ALA A 245 8.24 -19.08 1.59
CA ALA A 245 8.45 -18.61 0.22
C ALA A 245 9.41 -17.41 0.15
N ALA A 246 9.30 -16.47 1.10
CA ALA A 246 10.20 -15.31 1.18
C ALA A 246 11.65 -15.73 1.46
N ILE A 247 11.87 -16.66 2.40
CA ILE A 247 13.20 -17.23 2.70
C ILE A 247 13.77 -17.94 1.47
N LYS A 248 12.95 -18.74 0.78
CA LYS A 248 13.36 -19.38 -0.47
C LYS A 248 13.77 -18.36 -1.54
N ARG A 249 13.02 -17.26 -1.67
CA ARG A 249 13.28 -16.20 -2.66
C ARG A 249 14.48 -15.32 -2.30
N ALA A 250 14.71 -15.09 -1.03
CA ALA A 250 15.84 -14.32 -0.52
C ALA A 250 16.49 -15.05 0.67
N PRO A 251 17.45 -15.96 0.44
CA PRO A 251 18.04 -16.82 1.48
C PRO A 251 18.72 -16.07 2.63
N ILE A 252 19.08 -14.82 2.43
CA ILE A 252 19.58 -13.94 3.49
C ILE A 252 18.61 -13.82 4.68
N LEU A 253 17.34 -14.13 4.47
CA LEU A 253 16.29 -14.07 5.50
C LEU A 253 16.30 -15.27 6.44
N GLU A 254 16.96 -16.38 6.09
CA GLU A 254 16.91 -17.64 6.86
C GLU A 254 17.46 -17.51 8.30
N GLN A 255 18.44 -16.62 8.48
CA GLN A 255 19.11 -16.44 9.78
C GLN A 255 18.69 -15.17 10.50
N VAL A 256 17.57 -14.56 10.09
CA VAL A 256 17.14 -13.26 10.61
C VAL A 256 15.85 -13.42 11.40
N GLY A 257 15.85 -12.91 12.64
CA GLY A 257 14.66 -12.90 13.49
C GLY A 257 13.58 -11.91 12.98
N ILE A 258 12.34 -12.20 13.36
CA ILE A 258 11.23 -11.26 13.17
C ILE A 258 11.22 -10.29 14.35
N ARG A 259 11.34 -8.99 14.04
CA ARG A 259 11.26 -7.93 15.04
C ARG A 259 9.82 -7.59 15.41
N LYS A 260 8.95 -7.55 14.41
CA LYS A 260 7.55 -7.20 14.62
C LYS A 260 6.66 -7.83 13.55
N PHE A 261 5.51 -8.28 13.99
CA PHE A 261 4.41 -8.77 13.18
C PHE A 261 3.29 -7.69 13.21
N PHE A 262 2.72 -7.43 12.05
CA PHE A 262 1.63 -6.45 11.90
C PHE A 262 0.42 -7.10 11.23
#